data_18edccade440c6e86f6b1c969167b717
#
_entry.id   18edccade440c6e86f6b1c969167b717
#
_cell.length_a   1.000
_cell.length_b   1.000
_cell.length_c   1.000
_cell.angle_alpha   90.00
_cell.angle_beta   90.00
_cell.angle_gamma   90.00
#
_symmetry.space_group_name_H-M   'P 1'
#
loop_
_entity.id
_entity.type
_entity.pdbx_description
1 polymer ?
#
loop_
_entity_poly.entity_id
_entity_poly.type
_entity_poly.pdbx_seq_one_letter_code
_entity_poly.pdbx_strand_id
1 'polypeptide(L)'
;MIIYTDGSCQGNGKSENTGGFGVVVLDNDENLIYNYSKQTTNTTNNREELKAILYTMLQHGQKELQPWEVRRLEAPPIVYSDSAYAVNTLTNWMFNWERNGWKKADNKTPENLDLIQAYFSLYQEGYRIDLRKVKGHSDNKWNEMADQLATGQIESTGGLI
;
A
#
# COMPACT_ATOMS: atom_id res chain seq x y z
N MET A 1 0.52 -14.56 -5.52
CA MET A 1 -0.41 -13.74 -4.73
C MET A 1 -0.62 -12.41 -5.41
N ILE A 2 -1.86 -12.00 -5.49
CA ILE A 2 -2.26 -10.73 -6.12
C ILE A 2 -3.04 -9.95 -5.07
N ILE A 3 -2.70 -8.68 -4.88
CA ILE A 3 -3.27 -7.85 -3.81
C ILE A 3 -3.73 -6.53 -4.40
N TYR A 4 -4.96 -6.12 -4.06
CA TYR A 4 -5.51 -4.81 -4.41
C TYR A 4 -5.60 -3.95 -3.15
N THR A 5 -5.17 -2.70 -3.26
CA THR A 5 -5.17 -1.75 -2.15
C THR A 5 -5.91 -0.49 -2.55
N ASP A 6 -6.55 0.15 -1.59
CA ASP A 6 -7.15 1.47 -1.78
C ASP A 6 -7.16 2.24 -0.47
N GLY A 7 -7.15 3.54 -0.57
CA GLY A 7 -7.27 4.45 0.55
C GLY A 7 -8.26 5.55 0.22
N SER A 8 -8.98 6.01 1.22
CA SER A 8 -10.06 6.98 1.05
C SER A 8 -10.13 7.91 2.24
N CYS A 9 -10.60 9.11 2.01
CA CYS A 9 -10.89 10.06 3.08
C CYS A 9 -12.09 10.91 2.68
N GLN A 10 -13.13 10.89 3.50
CA GLN A 10 -14.28 11.77 3.35
C GLN A 10 -14.02 13.05 4.15
N GLY A 11 -14.23 14.19 3.53
CA GLY A 11 -13.94 15.47 4.14
C GLY A 11 -12.44 15.79 4.16
N ASN A 12 -11.70 15.33 3.15
CA ASN A 12 -10.27 15.56 3.01
C ASN A 12 -9.97 17.07 3.10
N GLY A 13 -9.02 17.43 3.97
CA GLY A 13 -8.66 18.83 4.23
C GLY A 13 -9.49 19.52 5.28
N LYS A 14 -10.53 18.90 5.83
CA LYS A 14 -11.33 19.42 6.93
C LYS A 14 -10.76 18.99 8.28
N SER A 15 -11.04 19.75 9.33
CA SER A 15 -10.54 19.47 10.68
C SER A 15 -11.12 18.18 11.28
N GLU A 16 -12.33 17.81 10.87
CA GLU A 16 -12.95 16.56 11.26
C GLU A 16 -13.26 15.75 10.00
N ASN A 17 -12.56 14.65 9.82
CA ASN A 17 -12.77 13.77 8.69
C ASN A 17 -12.64 12.32 9.12
N THR A 18 -13.19 11.45 8.30
CA THR A 18 -13.02 10.00 8.45
C THR A 18 -12.43 9.44 7.17
N GLY A 19 -11.56 8.48 7.33
CA GLY A 19 -10.98 7.79 6.19
C GLY A 19 -10.75 6.35 6.53
N GLY A 20 -10.14 5.65 5.61
CA GLY A 20 -9.82 4.26 5.81
C GLY A 20 -9.05 3.69 4.64
N PHE A 21 -8.55 2.49 4.84
CA PHE A 21 -7.93 1.75 3.74
C PHE A 21 -8.51 0.35 3.65
N GLY A 22 -8.42 -0.22 2.46
CA GLY A 22 -8.85 -1.57 2.17
C GLY A 22 -7.79 -2.35 1.44
N VAL A 23 -7.71 -3.64 1.74
CA VAL A 23 -6.77 -4.57 1.14
C VAL A 23 -7.52 -5.84 0.78
N VAL A 24 -7.35 -6.31 -0.45
CA VAL A 24 -7.96 -7.53 -0.97
C VAL A 24 -6.85 -8.47 -1.40
N VAL A 25 -6.77 -9.63 -0.78
CA VAL A 25 -5.68 -10.58 -1.01
C VAL A 25 -6.23 -11.81 -1.74
N LEU A 26 -5.66 -12.08 -2.91
CA LEU A 26 -6.05 -13.17 -3.80
C LEU A 26 -4.89 -14.14 -3.99
N ASP A 27 -5.22 -15.40 -4.26
CA ASP A 27 -4.22 -16.33 -4.77
C ASP A 27 -3.90 -16.04 -6.25
N ASN A 28 -3.01 -16.83 -6.85
CA ASN A 28 -2.60 -16.61 -8.25
C ASN A 28 -3.71 -16.95 -9.26
N ASP A 29 -4.74 -17.65 -8.84
CA ASP A 29 -5.93 -17.96 -9.66
C ASP A 29 -7.06 -16.96 -9.43
N GLU A 30 -6.77 -15.86 -8.73
CA GLU A 30 -7.71 -14.79 -8.39
C GLU A 30 -8.87 -15.24 -7.50
N ASN A 31 -8.64 -16.24 -6.66
CA ASN A 31 -9.57 -16.60 -5.61
C ASN A 31 -9.29 -15.76 -4.36
N LEU A 32 -10.33 -15.25 -3.74
CA LEU A 32 -10.20 -14.44 -2.53
C LEU A 32 -9.67 -15.29 -1.36
N ILE A 33 -8.54 -14.89 -0.81
CA ILE A 33 -7.99 -15.48 0.41
C ILE A 33 -8.58 -14.78 1.63
N TYR A 34 -8.44 -13.46 1.69
CA TYR A 34 -9.06 -12.62 2.72
C TYR A 34 -9.07 -11.17 2.26
N ASN A 35 -9.83 -10.35 2.97
CA ASN A 35 -9.71 -8.91 2.83
C ASN A 35 -9.60 -8.26 4.21
N TYR A 36 -9.12 -7.03 4.25
CA TYR A 36 -8.91 -6.29 5.47
C TYR A 36 -9.23 -4.83 5.25
N SER A 37 -9.81 -4.20 6.27
CA SER A 37 -10.00 -2.75 6.24
C SER A 37 -9.80 -2.17 7.64
N LYS A 38 -9.42 -0.91 7.66
CA LYS A 38 -9.29 -0.15 8.91
C LYS A 38 -9.76 1.27 8.67
N GLN A 39 -10.66 1.73 9.51
CA GLN A 39 -11.15 3.10 9.48
C GLN A 39 -10.40 3.95 10.51
N THR A 40 -10.23 5.22 10.20
CA THR A 40 -9.55 6.16 11.09
C THR A 40 -10.15 7.55 10.92
N THR A 41 -9.75 8.47 11.80
CA THR A 41 -10.16 9.88 11.76
C THR A 41 -8.93 10.77 11.57
N ASN A 42 -9.15 12.00 11.13
CA ASN A 42 -8.10 13.01 10.96
C ASN A 42 -6.96 12.52 10.06
N THR A 43 -7.30 12.15 8.84
CA THR A 43 -6.37 11.59 7.87
C THR A 43 -6.51 12.29 6.50
N THR A 44 -5.85 11.77 5.49
CA THR A 44 -5.95 12.23 4.11
C THR A 44 -6.04 11.03 3.17
N ASN A 45 -6.52 11.24 1.94
CA ASN A 45 -6.52 10.20 0.91
C ASN A 45 -5.12 9.60 0.72
N ASN A 46 -4.12 10.46 0.53
CA ASN A 46 -2.75 10.01 0.28
C ASN A 46 -2.20 9.19 1.45
N ARG A 47 -2.52 9.61 2.67
CA ARG A 47 -2.07 8.90 3.86
C ARG A 47 -2.67 7.50 3.94
N GLU A 48 -3.97 7.35 3.64
CA GLU A 48 -4.64 6.05 3.67
C GLU A 48 -4.17 5.14 2.54
N GLU A 49 -3.86 5.70 1.36
CA GLU A 49 -3.23 4.93 0.27
C GLU A 49 -1.88 4.34 0.68
N LEU A 50 -1.05 5.13 1.32
CA LEU A 50 0.25 4.66 1.81
C LEU A 50 0.10 3.62 2.91
N LYS A 51 -0.88 3.79 3.81
CA LYS A 51 -1.14 2.80 4.87
C LYS A 51 -1.53 1.44 4.32
N ALA A 52 -2.37 1.41 3.28
CA ALA A 52 -2.78 0.15 2.64
C ALA A 52 -1.56 -0.60 2.09
N ILE A 53 -0.65 0.11 1.44
CA ILE A 53 0.55 -0.49 0.86
C ILE A 53 1.54 -0.90 1.96
N LEU A 54 1.70 -0.08 2.99
CA LEU A 54 2.56 -0.41 4.14
C LEU A 54 2.06 -1.68 4.86
N TYR A 55 0.75 -1.78 5.09
CA TYR A 55 0.15 -2.99 5.64
C TYR A 55 0.51 -4.21 4.80
N THR A 56 0.37 -4.07 3.48
CA THR A 56 0.67 -5.16 2.55
C THR A 56 2.14 -5.58 2.60
N MET A 57 3.05 -4.60 2.67
CA MET A 57 4.49 -4.88 2.80
C MET A 57 4.81 -5.59 4.12
N LEU A 58 4.18 -5.17 5.22
CA LEU A 58 4.36 -5.80 6.53
C LEU A 58 3.86 -7.24 6.57
N GLN A 59 2.72 -7.50 5.96
CA GLN A 59 2.06 -8.82 6.02
C GLN A 59 2.57 -9.79 4.96
N HIS A 60 2.92 -9.31 3.78
CA HIS A 60 3.15 -10.15 2.60
C HIS A 60 4.46 -9.87 1.88
N GLY A 61 5.25 -8.91 2.33
CA GLY A 61 6.55 -8.63 1.70
C GLY A 61 7.43 -9.87 1.68
N GLN A 62 8.00 -10.16 0.51
CA GLN A 62 8.91 -11.29 0.32
C GLN A 62 10.33 -10.82 0.53
N LYS A 63 11.06 -11.49 1.41
CA LYS A 63 12.44 -11.14 1.66
C LYS A 63 13.32 -11.62 0.51
N GLU A 64 14.12 -10.73 -0.05
CA GLU A 64 15.10 -11.08 -1.07
C GLU A 64 16.07 -12.15 -0.58
N LEU A 65 16.33 -13.14 -1.43
CA LEU A 65 17.31 -14.18 -1.12
C LEU A 65 18.73 -13.62 -1.25
N GLN A 66 19.56 -13.96 -0.28
CA GLN A 66 20.99 -13.73 -0.39
C GLN A 66 21.58 -14.73 -1.41
N PRO A 67 22.73 -14.42 -2.05
CA PRO A 67 23.30 -15.32 -3.08
C PRO A 67 23.60 -16.74 -2.62
N TRP A 68 23.79 -16.95 -1.32
CA TRP A 68 24.08 -18.28 -0.75
C TRP A 68 22.83 -19.03 -0.27
N GLU A 69 21.66 -18.38 -0.30
CA GLU A 69 20.42 -19.03 0.12
C GLU A 69 19.85 -19.87 -1.03
N VAL A 70 19.57 -21.12 -0.73
CA VAL A 70 18.97 -22.05 -1.68
C VAL A 70 17.63 -22.47 -1.12
N ARG A 71 16.55 -21.92 -1.68
CA ARG A 71 15.20 -22.33 -1.36
C ARG A 71 14.31 -22.06 -2.57
N ARG A 72 13.10 -22.59 -2.53
CA ARG A 72 12.14 -22.36 -3.59
C ARG A 72 11.84 -20.87 -3.69
N LEU A 73 12.10 -20.30 -4.86
CA LEU A 73 11.82 -18.89 -5.13
C LEU A 73 10.35 -18.70 -5.44
N GLU A 74 9.70 -17.91 -4.63
CA GLU A 74 8.39 -17.35 -4.96
C GLU A 74 8.58 -15.93 -5.40
N ALA A 75 7.87 -15.51 -6.45
CA ALA A 75 7.87 -14.12 -6.87
C ALA A 75 7.24 -13.26 -5.78
N PRO A 76 7.69 -12.01 -5.58
CA PRO A 76 6.99 -11.10 -4.70
C PRO A 76 5.53 -10.94 -5.09
N PRO A 77 4.62 -10.70 -4.14
CA PRO A 77 3.22 -10.49 -4.48
C PRO A 77 3.07 -9.27 -5.38
N ILE A 78 2.17 -9.37 -6.36
CA ILE A 78 1.81 -8.23 -7.20
C ILE A 78 0.79 -7.41 -6.42
N VAL A 79 1.10 -6.14 -6.21
CA VAL A 79 0.26 -5.22 -5.43
C VAL A 79 -0.20 -4.08 -6.33
N TYR A 80 -1.51 -3.94 -6.47
CA TYR A 80 -2.11 -2.89 -7.28
C TYR A 80 -2.64 -1.76 -6.41
N SER A 81 -2.34 -0.53 -6.81
CA SER A 81 -2.90 0.69 -6.25
C SER A 81 -3.32 1.62 -7.38
N ASP A 82 -4.43 2.33 -7.24
CA ASP A 82 -4.83 3.34 -8.21
C ASP A 82 -4.22 4.72 -7.92
N SER A 83 -3.47 4.85 -6.85
CA SER A 83 -2.83 6.11 -6.46
C SER A 83 -1.50 6.31 -7.16
N ALA A 84 -1.46 7.23 -8.12
CA ALA A 84 -0.21 7.63 -8.76
C ALA A 84 0.80 8.17 -7.74
N TYR A 85 0.32 8.95 -6.75
CA TYR A 85 1.15 9.48 -5.68
C TYR A 85 1.85 8.35 -4.91
N ALA A 86 1.09 7.37 -4.44
CA ALA A 86 1.64 6.29 -3.62
C ALA A 86 2.62 5.43 -4.41
N VAL A 87 2.26 5.04 -5.63
CA VAL A 87 3.12 4.21 -6.47
C VAL A 87 4.42 4.94 -6.82
N ASN A 88 4.32 6.19 -7.27
CA ASN A 88 5.51 6.96 -7.62
C ASN A 88 6.41 7.24 -6.41
N THR A 89 5.80 7.52 -5.26
CA THR A 89 6.56 7.75 -4.02
C THR A 89 7.36 6.53 -3.63
N LEU A 90 6.73 5.36 -3.57
CA LEU A 90 7.36 4.16 -3.02
C LEU A 90 8.22 3.41 -4.04
N THR A 91 8.10 3.68 -5.33
CA THR A 91 8.92 3.04 -6.36
C THR A 91 10.02 3.94 -6.91
N ASN A 92 9.96 5.23 -6.67
CA ASN A 92 10.87 6.19 -7.29
C ASN A 92 11.29 7.32 -6.33
N TRP A 93 10.34 8.18 -5.95
CA TRP A 93 10.69 9.44 -5.28
C TRP A 93 11.36 9.26 -3.92
N MET A 94 10.96 8.27 -3.13
CA MET A 94 11.54 8.07 -1.79
C MET A 94 13.05 7.82 -1.83
N PHE A 95 13.55 7.17 -2.87
CA PHE A 95 14.98 6.90 -3.02
C PHE A 95 15.78 8.19 -3.23
N ASN A 96 15.23 9.12 -4.00
CA ASN A 96 15.84 10.44 -4.21
C ASN A 96 15.80 11.27 -2.93
N TRP A 97 14.66 11.23 -2.23
CA TRP A 97 14.51 11.97 -0.97
C TRP A 97 15.45 11.45 0.11
N GLU A 98 15.61 10.14 0.21
CA GLU A 98 16.54 9.54 1.17
C GLU A 98 17.96 9.98 0.90
N ARG A 99 18.41 9.95 -0.37
CA ARG A 99 19.74 10.41 -0.75
C ARG A 99 19.96 11.90 -0.47
N ASN A 100 18.90 12.69 -0.43
CA ASN A 100 18.93 14.12 -0.14
C ASN A 100 18.59 14.44 1.32
N GLY A 101 18.82 13.50 2.23
CA GLY A 101 18.56 13.68 3.66
C GLY A 101 17.09 13.80 4.02
N TRP A 102 16.23 13.09 3.28
CA TRP A 102 14.77 13.12 3.43
C TRP A 102 14.18 14.51 3.17
N LYS A 103 14.70 15.15 2.14
CA LYS A 103 14.21 16.44 1.66
C LYS A 103 13.86 16.35 0.18
N LYS A 104 12.79 17.05 -0.20
CA LYS A 104 12.42 17.25 -1.59
C LYS A 104 13.36 18.25 -2.25
N ALA A 105 13.27 18.39 -3.58
CA ALA A 105 14.12 19.31 -4.36
C ALA A 105 14.00 20.77 -3.88
N ASP A 106 12.83 21.17 -3.35
CA ASP A 106 12.59 22.52 -2.79
C ASP A 106 13.06 22.66 -1.33
N ASN A 107 13.79 21.68 -0.82
CA ASN A 107 14.30 21.59 0.56
C ASN A 107 13.20 21.43 1.63
N LYS A 108 11.97 21.13 1.23
CA LYS A 108 10.87 20.87 2.17
C LYS A 108 10.83 19.40 2.54
N THR A 109 10.36 19.11 3.75
CA THR A 109 10.14 17.75 4.22
C THR A 109 8.97 17.13 3.45
N PRO A 110 9.13 15.90 2.91
CA PRO A 110 8.01 15.23 2.25
C PRO A 110 6.84 15.00 3.20
N GLU A 111 5.62 15.12 2.67
CA GLU A 111 4.42 14.75 3.43
C GLU A 111 4.41 13.24 3.68
N ASN A 112 3.80 12.83 4.79
CA ASN A 112 3.67 11.42 5.17
C ASN A 112 5.01 10.71 5.37
N LEU A 113 6.03 11.46 5.75
CA LEU A 113 7.39 10.94 5.88
C LEU A 113 7.47 9.74 6.84
N ASP A 114 6.68 9.73 7.91
CA ASP A 114 6.63 8.62 8.86
C ASP A 114 6.28 7.29 8.18
N LEU A 115 5.28 7.30 7.31
CA LEU A 115 4.86 6.10 6.58
C LEU A 115 5.87 5.71 5.50
N ILE A 116 6.42 6.70 4.81
CA ILE A 116 7.42 6.49 3.75
C ILE A 116 8.68 5.88 4.36
N GLN A 117 9.16 6.40 5.48
CA GLN A 117 10.33 5.86 6.17
C GLN A 117 10.09 4.46 6.70
N ALA A 118 8.89 4.16 7.20
CA ALA A 118 8.54 2.82 7.65
C ALA A 118 8.63 1.81 6.50
N TYR A 119 8.07 2.17 5.33
CA TYR A 119 8.17 1.34 4.14
C TYR A 119 9.63 1.18 3.69
N PHE A 120 10.38 2.28 3.65
CA PHE A 120 11.79 2.28 3.24
C PHE A 120 12.64 1.39 4.15
N SER A 121 12.37 1.39 5.46
CA SER A 121 13.08 0.51 6.41
C SER A 121 12.88 -0.96 6.09
N LEU A 122 11.66 -1.36 5.75
CA LEU A 122 11.38 -2.74 5.31
C LEU A 122 12.10 -3.06 4.00
N TYR A 123 12.10 -2.11 3.08
CA TYR A 123 12.84 -2.25 1.82
C TYR A 123 14.33 -2.46 2.06
N GLN A 124 14.93 -1.69 2.97
CA GLN A 124 16.35 -1.84 3.33
C GLN A 124 16.66 -3.19 3.98
N GLU A 125 15.71 -3.75 4.71
CA GLU A 125 15.84 -5.10 5.28
C GLU A 125 15.70 -6.21 4.24
N GLY A 126 15.39 -5.87 3.00
CA GLY A 126 15.29 -6.81 1.89
C GLY A 126 13.88 -7.25 1.53
N TYR A 127 12.86 -6.72 2.19
CA TYR A 127 11.48 -7.07 1.85
C TYR A 127 11.02 -6.41 0.57
N ARG A 128 10.26 -7.16 -0.25
CA ARG A 128 9.82 -6.70 -1.58
C ARG A 128 8.36 -7.05 -1.82
N ILE A 129 7.70 -6.12 -2.50
CA ILE A 129 6.44 -6.32 -3.21
C ILE A 129 6.61 -5.80 -4.64
N ASP A 130 5.83 -6.31 -5.56
CA ASP A 130 5.80 -5.81 -6.95
C ASP A 130 4.65 -4.82 -7.04
N LEU A 131 4.93 -3.55 -6.75
CA LEU A 131 3.92 -2.49 -6.68
C LEU A 131 3.66 -1.91 -8.05
N ARG A 132 2.41 -1.98 -8.49
CA ARG A 132 1.98 -1.50 -9.80
C ARG A 132 0.75 -0.60 -9.67
N LYS A 133 0.68 0.38 -10.56
CA LYS A 133 -0.51 1.22 -10.66
C LYS A 133 -1.57 0.49 -11.48
N VAL A 134 -2.76 0.37 -10.90
CA VAL A 134 -3.93 -0.09 -11.64
C VAL A 134 -4.65 1.13 -12.21
N LYS A 135 -5.32 0.93 -13.35
CA LYS A 135 -6.17 1.96 -13.92
C LYS A 135 -7.42 2.10 -13.05
N GLY A 136 -7.60 3.27 -12.41
CA GLY A 136 -8.76 3.54 -11.57
C GLY A 136 -10.06 3.48 -12.35
N HIS A 137 -11.15 3.16 -11.65
CA HIS A 137 -12.52 3.08 -12.19
C HIS A 137 -12.67 2.10 -13.36
N SER A 138 -11.79 1.12 -13.47
CA SER A 138 -11.96 0.03 -14.40
C SER A 138 -12.97 -0.98 -13.86
N ASP A 139 -13.52 -1.83 -14.73
CA ASP A 139 -14.50 -2.87 -14.37
C ASP A 139 -13.90 -4.01 -13.54
N ASN A 140 -12.93 -3.71 -12.70
CA ASN A 140 -12.24 -4.68 -11.86
C ASN A 140 -12.94 -4.80 -10.51
N LYS A 141 -13.59 -5.93 -10.29
CA LYS A 141 -14.34 -6.17 -9.07
C LYS A 141 -13.50 -6.12 -7.80
N TRP A 142 -12.24 -6.50 -7.89
CA TRP A 142 -11.35 -6.50 -6.73
C TRP A 142 -10.87 -5.11 -6.35
N ASN A 143 -10.64 -4.26 -7.35
CA ASN A 143 -10.37 -2.85 -7.14
C ASN A 143 -11.58 -2.14 -6.51
N GLU A 144 -12.79 -2.47 -6.98
CA GLU A 144 -14.03 -1.97 -6.38
C GLU A 144 -14.21 -2.45 -4.94
N MET A 145 -13.88 -3.71 -4.66
CA MET A 145 -13.94 -4.24 -3.29
C MET A 145 -12.98 -3.49 -2.37
N ALA A 146 -11.75 -3.22 -2.82
CA ALA A 146 -10.80 -2.44 -2.04
C ALA A 146 -11.33 -1.04 -1.73
N ASP A 147 -11.97 -0.39 -2.71
CA ASP A 147 -12.62 0.92 -2.52
C ASP A 147 -13.75 0.84 -1.50
N GLN A 148 -14.62 -0.15 -1.61
CA GLN A 148 -15.72 -0.34 -0.67
C GLN A 148 -15.23 -0.60 0.75
N LEU A 149 -14.15 -1.34 0.91
CA LEU A 149 -13.50 -1.56 2.21
C LEU A 149 -12.93 -0.26 2.76
N ALA A 150 -12.25 0.52 1.90
CA ALA A 150 -11.63 1.78 2.30
C ALA A 150 -12.67 2.81 2.75
N THR A 151 -13.83 2.85 2.10
CA THR A 151 -14.92 3.77 2.44
C THR A 151 -15.84 3.26 3.55
N GLY A 152 -15.64 2.03 4.02
CA GLY A 152 -16.47 1.45 5.08
C GLY A 152 -17.81 0.92 4.60
N GLN A 153 -18.04 0.80 3.29
CA GLN A 153 -19.30 0.31 2.73
C GLN A 153 -19.52 -1.17 3.00
N ILE A 154 -18.44 -1.93 3.11
CA ILE A 154 -18.51 -3.35 3.46
C ILE A 154 -17.53 -3.63 4.60
N GLU A 155 -17.82 -4.67 5.37
CA GLU A 155 -16.94 -5.10 6.46
C GLU A 155 -15.91 -6.09 5.94
N SER A 156 -14.71 -6.05 6.53
CA SER A 156 -13.66 -6.98 6.18
C SER A 156 -13.90 -8.36 6.79
N THR A 157 -13.27 -9.37 6.18
CA THR A 157 -13.33 -10.75 6.70
C THR A 157 -12.51 -10.94 7.97
N GLY A 158 -11.80 -9.92 8.43
CA GLY A 158 -11.08 -9.95 9.70
C GLY A 158 -9.63 -10.31 9.61
N GLY A 159 -9.05 -10.30 8.42
CA GLY A 159 -7.63 -10.49 8.24
C GLY A 159 -7.21 -11.95 8.06
N LEU A 160 -5.95 -12.23 8.39
CA LEU A 160 -5.37 -13.56 8.23
C LEU A 160 -6.05 -14.59 9.13
N ILE A 161 -6.45 -15.65 8.51
CA ILE A 161 -7.01 -16.81 9.21
C ILE A 161 -5.90 -17.84 9.37
#